data_f5a7f35a20415c4229b4a787d4af6088
#
_entry.id   f5a7f35a20415c4229b4a787d4af6088
#
_cell.length_a   1.000
_cell.length_b   1.000
_cell.length_c   1.000
_cell.angle_alpha   90.00
_cell.angle_beta   90.00
_cell.angle_gamma   90.00
#
_symmetry.space_group_name_H-M   'P 1'
#
loop_
_entity.id
_entity.type
_entity.pdbx_description
1 polymer ?
#
loop_
_entity_poly.entity_id
_entity_poly.type
_entity_poly.pdbx_seq_one_letter_code
_entity_poly.pdbx_strand_id
1 'polypeptide(L)'
;MEERAKVLPLPSRAQSKEGAPQPLALEFANPPSALLIEPLVRTALVEDLGRAGDITTDAIIPADETAHAVIAAREAGVVSGLIAADLAFKLVDPSVRLTPRAPDGSEVAPGSVIAELEGPARAILTGERVALNFIVHLSGVATATQRLVKAVAGTNARIICTRKTLPGLRVLQKYAVRCGGGLNHRFGLDDAVLIKDNHIAAAGGVAASIKALRGRLGPMVKIEVEVDTIAQLEEALAAGAEAILLDNMPPEMMKRAVAITNGRASLEASGGITQDRVRAIAESGVDFISSGALTHSARAMDVGLDFI
;
A
#
# COMPACT_ATOMS: atom_id res chain seq x y z
N MET A 1 46.43 -3.71 26.87
CA MET A 1 45.86 -2.37 26.59
C MET A 1 44.72 -2.60 25.62
N GLU A 2 43.52 -2.68 26.16
CA GLU A 2 42.28 -2.85 25.38
C GLU A 2 41.72 -1.47 25.05
N GLU A 3 41.68 -1.14 23.81
CA GLU A 3 41.08 0.09 23.29
C GLU A 3 39.57 -0.11 23.21
N ARG A 4 38.84 0.42 24.18
CA ARG A 4 37.36 0.42 24.18
C ARG A 4 36.88 1.35 23.06
N ALA A 5 36.20 0.81 22.08
CA ALA A 5 35.49 1.56 21.07
C ALA A 5 34.49 2.56 21.73
N LYS A 6 34.68 3.85 21.47
CA LYS A 6 33.73 4.89 21.90
C LYS A 6 32.44 4.75 21.12
N VAL A 7 31.37 4.35 21.80
CA VAL A 7 30.01 4.45 21.26
C VAL A 7 29.63 5.92 21.22
N LEU A 8 29.41 6.45 20.01
CA LEU A 8 28.90 7.80 19.82
C LEU A 8 27.42 7.84 20.28
N PRO A 9 27.01 8.86 21.06
CA PRO A 9 25.61 9.01 21.46
C PRO A 9 24.74 9.30 20.24
N LEU A 10 23.59 8.65 20.14
CA LEU A 10 22.57 8.95 19.14
C LEU A 10 22.11 10.39 19.29
N PRO A 11 21.91 11.16 18.19
CA PRO A 11 21.46 12.53 18.25
C PRO A 11 20.06 12.61 18.90
N SER A 12 19.89 13.53 19.84
CA SER A 12 18.60 13.78 20.48
C SER A 12 17.61 14.32 19.44
N ARG A 13 16.36 13.86 19.51
CA ARG A 13 15.23 14.18 18.61
C ARG A 13 14.87 15.69 18.51
N ALA A 14 15.57 16.57 19.26
CA ALA A 14 15.25 17.99 19.40
C ALA A 14 15.92 18.92 18.37
N GLN A 15 16.70 18.43 17.41
CA GLN A 15 17.46 19.27 16.47
C GLN A 15 17.29 18.94 14.98
N SER A 16 16.07 18.65 14.53
CA SER A 16 15.78 18.60 13.09
C SER A 16 14.60 19.51 12.73
N LYS A 17 14.80 20.84 12.89
CA LYS A 17 13.98 21.86 12.22
C LYS A 17 14.68 22.30 10.93
N GLU A 18 14.98 21.39 10.04
CA GLU A 18 15.37 21.73 8.67
C GLU A 18 14.73 20.73 7.72
N GLY A 19 13.74 21.23 6.96
CA GLY A 19 13.11 20.56 5.83
C GLY A 19 12.12 19.46 6.22
N ALA A 20 10.86 19.60 5.82
CA ALA A 20 9.94 18.45 5.80
C ALA A 20 10.65 17.28 5.10
N PRO A 21 10.60 16.04 5.64
CA PRO A 21 11.22 14.90 4.98
C PRO A 21 10.65 14.81 3.57
N GLN A 22 11.52 14.92 2.57
CA GLN A 22 11.12 14.68 1.18
C GLN A 22 10.44 13.32 1.13
N PRO A 23 9.38 13.16 0.32
CA PRO A 23 8.79 11.84 0.11
C PRO A 23 9.94 10.89 -0.24
N LEU A 24 10.08 9.80 0.53
CA LEU A 24 11.04 8.75 0.23
C LEU A 24 10.85 8.40 -1.24
N ALA A 25 11.88 8.68 -2.04
CA ALA A 25 11.84 8.41 -3.46
C ALA A 25 11.37 6.96 -3.69
N LEU A 26 10.64 6.74 -4.77
CA LEU A 26 10.12 5.44 -5.23
C LEU A 26 11.18 4.31 -5.31
N GLU A 27 12.46 4.65 -5.16
CA GLU A 27 13.61 3.74 -5.09
C GLU A 27 13.44 2.57 -4.11
N PHE A 28 12.52 2.67 -3.13
CA PHE A 28 12.25 1.59 -2.17
C PHE A 28 10.94 0.81 -2.42
N ALA A 29 10.21 1.08 -3.50
CA ALA A 29 9.06 0.27 -3.89
C ALA A 29 9.51 -0.96 -4.69
N ASN A 30 10.33 -1.83 -4.10
CA ASN A 30 10.63 -3.10 -4.72
C ASN A 30 9.33 -3.88 -4.93
N PRO A 31 9.10 -4.41 -6.13
CA PRO A 31 7.93 -5.25 -6.39
C PRO A 31 7.97 -6.49 -5.49
N PRO A 32 6.81 -7.04 -5.11
CA PRO A 32 6.74 -8.28 -4.35
C PRO A 32 7.37 -9.42 -5.16
N SER A 33 7.92 -10.42 -4.47
CA SER A 33 8.47 -11.61 -5.12
C SER A 33 7.42 -12.29 -6.00
N ALA A 34 7.82 -12.72 -7.20
CA ALA A 34 6.97 -13.50 -8.10
C ALA A 34 6.37 -14.73 -7.40
N LEU A 35 7.12 -15.38 -6.50
CA LEU A 35 6.64 -16.52 -5.71
C LEU A 35 5.39 -16.21 -4.87
N LEU A 36 5.22 -14.96 -4.44
CA LEU A 36 4.06 -14.55 -3.64
C LEU A 36 2.83 -14.22 -4.49
N ILE A 37 3.03 -13.82 -5.74
CA ILE A 37 1.94 -13.34 -6.61
C ILE A 37 1.56 -14.33 -7.71
N GLU A 38 2.45 -15.24 -8.12
CA GLU A 38 2.19 -16.22 -9.15
C GLU A 38 0.94 -17.07 -8.89
N PRO A 39 0.71 -17.62 -7.68
CA PRO A 39 -0.51 -18.40 -7.41
C PRO A 39 -1.79 -17.61 -7.68
N LEU A 40 -1.78 -16.31 -7.40
CA LEU A 40 -2.92 -15.43 -7.62
C LEU A 40 -3.14 -15.16 -9.11
N VAL A 41 -2.07 -14.84 -9.85
CA VAL A 41 -2.14 -14.63 -11.30
C VAL A 41 -2.57 -15.89 -12.02
N ARG A 42 -2.03 -17.03 -11.62
CA ARG A 42 -2.43 -18.35 -12.14
C ARG A 42 -3.91 -18.65 -11.89
N THR A 43 -4.42 -18.32 -10.70
CA THR A 43 -5.85 -18.50 -10.39
C THR A 43 -6.73 -17.65 -11.30
N ALA A 44 -6.35 -16.39 -11.55
CA ALA A 44 -7.08 -15.50 -12.45
C ALA A 44 -7.06 -16.00 -13.91
N LEU A 45 -5.93 -16.54 -14.38
CA LEU A 45 -5.84 -17.14 -15.72
C LEU A 45 -6.69 -18.41 -15.82
N VAL A 46 -6.71 -19.25 -14.79
CA VAL A 46 -7.54 -20.47 -14.77
C VAL A 46 -9.03 -20.12 -14.75
N GLU A 47 -9.42 -19.07 -14.03
CA GLU A 47 -10.79 -18.54 -14.02
C GLU A 47 -11.23 -18.12 -15.43
N ASP A 48 -10.37 -17.40 -16.16
CA ASP A 48 -10.68 -16.87 -17.50
C ASP A 48 -10.65 -17.93 -18.58
N LEU A 49 -9.66 -18.82 -18.57
CA LEU A 49 -9.50 -19.90 -19.56
C LEU A 49 -10.52 -21.04 -19.39
N GLY A 50 -11.01 -21.26 -18.19
CA GLY A 50 -11.90 -22.36 -17.88
C GLY A 50 -11.32 -23.71 -18.29
N ARG A 51 -12.13 -24.55 -18.95
CA ARG A 51 -11.73 -25.89 -19.42
C ARG A 51 -11.40 -25.99 -20.92
N ALA A 52 -11.84 -24.99 -21.71
CA ALA A 52 -11.74 -25.03 -23.17
C ALA A 52 -10.62 -24.12 -23.71
N GLY A 53 -10.01 -23.27 -22.87
CA GLY A 53 -9.06 -22.27 -23.33
C GLY A 53 -9.72 -21.10 -24.06
N ASP A 54 -8.94 -20.32 -24.78
CA ASP A 54 -9.43 -19.18 -25.56
C ASP A 54 -9.95 -19.65 -26.94
N ILE A 55 -11.20 -20.10 -26.95
CA ILE A 55 -11.86 -20.64 -28.17
C ILE A 55 -11.96 -19.61 -29.28
N THR A 56 -11.99 -18.32 -28.99
CA THR A 56 -12.07 -17.26 -29.98
C THR A 56 -10.72 -17.07 -30.66
N THR A 57 -9.67 -16.86 -29.88
CA THR A 57 -8.32 -16.64 -30.41
C THR A 57 -7.82 -17.88 -31.15
N ASP A 58 -8.05 -19.08 -30.61
CA ASP A 58 -7.61 -20.32 -31.23
C ASP A 58 -8.30 -20.61 -32.57
N ALA A 59 -9.54 -20.13 -32.74
CA ALA A 59 -10.29 -20.31 -33.99
C ALA A 59 -9.90 -19.27 -35.07
N ILE A 60 -9.48 -18.06 -34.69
CA ILE A 60 -9.34 -16.94 -35.63
C ILE A 60 -7.87 -16.66 -35.96
N ILE A 61 -6.96 -16.74 -34.98
CA ILE A 61 -5.57 -16.33 -35.15
C ILE A 61 -4.71 -17.53 -35.54
N PRO A 62 -3.85 -17.44 -36.58
CA PRO A 62 -2.86 -18.46 -36.90
C PRO A 62 -1.91 -18.71 -35.73
N ALA A 63 -1.45 -19.97 -35.55
CA ALA A 63 -0.62 -20.34 -34.41
C ALA A 63 0.80 -19.74 -34.47
N ASP A 64 1.27 -19.41 -35.66
CA ASP A 64 2.60 -18.81 -35.95
C ASP A 64 2.55 -17.29 -36.07
N GLU A 65 1.37 -16.68 -35.91
CA GLU A 65 1.20 -15.23 -35.96
C GLU A 65 1.87 -14.56 -34.75
N THR A 66 2.65 -13.51 -35.02
CA THR A 66 3.27 -12.65 -34.00
C THR A 66 2.64 -11.27 -34.03
N ALA A 67 2.65 -10.59 -32.90
CA ALA A 67 2.09 -9.26 -32.79
C ALA A 67 2.95 -8.33 -31.95
N HIS A 68 2.78 -7.05 -32.25
CA HIS A 68 3.22 -5.94 -31.39
C HIS A 68 1.98 -5.23 -30.86
N ALA A 69 2.00 -4.93 -29.56
CA ALA A 69 0.90 -4.22 -28.91
C ALA A 69 1.43 -3.24 -27.87
N VAL A 70 0.60 -2.28 -27.48
CA VAL A 70 0.89 -1.32 -26.42
C VAL A 70 -0.19 -1.37 -25.36
N ILE A 71 0.22 -1.28 -24.10
CA ILE A 71 -0.68 -0.97 -22.99
C ILE A 71 -0.61 0.54 -22.78
N ALA A 72 -1.76 1.22 -22.88
CA ALA A 72 -1.83 2.67 -22.81
C ALA A 72 -2.86 3.15 -21.78
N ALA A 73 -2.54 4.23 -21.07
CA ALA A 73 -3.45 4.91 -20.16
C ALA A 73 -4.55 5.64 -20.95
N ARG A 74 -5.81 5.51 -20.52
CA ARG A 74 -6.96 6.24 -21.06
C ARG A 74 -7.31 7.46 -20.21
N GLU A 75 -6.84 7.47 -18.96
CA GLU A 75 -6.99 8.59 -18.03
C GLU A 75 -5.67 8.86 -17.28
N ALA A 76 -5.58 10.01 -16.61
CA ALA A 76 -4.41 10.36 -15.80
C ALA A 76 -4.38 9.59 -14.48
N GLY A 77 -3.22 9.11 -14.07
CA GLY A 77 -3.04 8.36 -12.83
C GLY A 77 -1.62 7.93 -12.56
N VAL A 78 -1.47 6.97 -11.65
CA VAL A 78 -0.19 6.36 -11.27
C VAL A 78 -0.21 4.89 -11.66
N VAL A 79 0.80 4.46 -12.41
CA VAL A 79 0.94 3.07 -12.85
C VAL A 79 1.29 2.17 -11.67
N SER A 80 0.63 1.00 -11.59
CA SER A 80 1.02 -0.10 -10.70
C SER A 80 0.49 -1.42 -11.22
N GLY A 81 1.27 -2.50 -11.04
CA GLY A 81 0.84 -3.86 -11.37
C GLY A 81 1.52 -4.48 -12.58
N LEU A 82 2.53 -3.85 -13.14
CA LEU A 82 3.26 -4.38 -14.30
C LEU A 82 3.87 -5.75 -14.04
N ILE A 83 4.33 -6.02 -12.82
CA ILE A 83 4.85 -7.35 -12.46
C ILE A 83 3.79 -8.45 -12.58
N ALA A 84 2.54 -8.16 -12.19
CA ALA A 84 1.45 -9.12 -12.32
C ALA A 84 1.02 -9.31 -13.79
N ALA A 85 1.04 -8.23 -14.57
CA ALA A 85 0.75 -8.27 -16.00
C ALA A 85 1.81 -9.05 -16.78
N ASP A 86 3.08 -8.80 -16.55
CA ASP A 86 4.20 -9.54 -17.17
C ASP A 86 4.10 -11.03 -16.84
N LEU A 87 3.77 -11.35 -15.58
CA LEU A 87 3.59 -12.72 -15.16
C LEU A 87 2.36 -13.38 -15.81
N ALA A 88 1.26 -12.63 -16.03
CA ALA A 88 0.08 -13.15 -16.70
C ALA A 88 0.42 -13.57 -18.14
N PHE A 89 1.12 -12.74 -18.90
CA PHE A 89 1.56 -13.09 -20.25
C PHE A 89 2.54 -14.27 -20.25
N LYS A 90 3.56 -14.26 -19.39
CA LYS A 90 4.58 -15.33 -19.32
C LYS A 90 4.04 -16.67 -18.87
N LEU A 91 2.97 -16.70 -18.09
CA LEU A 91 2.30 -17.95 -17.71
C LEU A 91 1.45 -18.54 -18.85
N VAL A 92 1.03 -17.71 -19.81
CA VAL A 92 0.39 -18.19 -21.05
C VAL A 92 1.48 -18.64 -22.03
N ASP A 93 2.46 -17.82 -22.29
CA ASP A 93 3.62 -18.15 -23.13
C ASP A 93 4.87 -17.38 -22.68
N PRO A 94 5.95 -18.07 -22.27
CA PRO A 94 7.17 -17.44 -21.76
C PRO A 94 7.94 -16.62 -22.82
N SER A 95 7.63 -16.75 -24.11
CA SER A 95 8.24 -15.97 -25.18
C SER A 95 7.68 -14.54 -25.30
N VAL A 96 6.50 -14.26 -24.71
CA VAL A 96 5.96 -12.91 -24.66
C VAL A 96 6.88 -11.99 -23.86
N ARG A 97 7.26 -10.88 -24.48
CA ARG A 97 8.09 -9.85 -23.86
C ARG A 97 7.27 -8.61 -23.55
N LEU A 98 7.20 -8.23 -22.28
CA LEU A 98 6.66 -6.96 -21.84
C LEU A 98 7.81 -6.00 -21.51
N THR A 99 7.84 -4.84 -22.17
CA THR A 99 8.86 -3.80 -21.95
C THR A 99 8.19 -2.57 -21.35
N PRO A 100 8.43 -2.25 -20.06
CA PRO A 100 7.87 -1.05 -19.44
C PRO A 100 8.39 0.24 -20.12
N ARG A 101 7.48 1.18 -20.40
CA ARG A 101 7.78 2.56 -20.82
C ARG A 101 7.50 3.56 -19.71
N ALA A 102 6.52 3.26 -18.87
CA ALA A 102 6.23 3.96 -17.62
C ALA A 102 6.22 2.91 -16.49
N PRO A 103 7.32 2.72 -15.75
CA PRO A 103 7.39 1.74 -14.67
C PRO A 103 6.41 2.05 -13.54
N ASP A 104 6.14 1.04 -12.68
CA ASP A 104 5.27 1.19 -11.52
C ASP A 104 5.70 2.41 -10.67
N GLY A 105 4.73 3.22 -10.26
CA GLY A 105 4.93 4.49 -9.57
C GLY A 105 5.02 5.72 -10.49
N SER A 106 5.10 5.54 -11.80
CA SER A 106 5.09 6.67 -12.75
C SER A 106 3.73 7.34 -12.82
N GLU A 107 3.71 8.67 -12.84
CA GLU A 107 2.51 9.45 -13.22
C GLU A 107 2.37 9.43 -14.75
N VAL A 108 1.16 9.16 -15.22
CA VAL A 108 0.82 9.11 -16.64
C VAL A 108 -0.39 10.01 -16.96
N ALA A 109 -0.45 10.48 -18.21
CA ALA A 109 -1.57 11.21 -18.78
C ALA A 109 -2.35 10.32 -19.78
N PRO A 110 -3.56 10.71 -20.18
CA PRO A 110 -4.27 10.02 -21.26
C PRO A 110 -3.40 9.88 -22.52
N GLY A 111 -3.35 8.69 -23.11
CA GLY A 111 -2.53 8.38 -24.29
C GLY A 111 -1.07 7.99 -23.98
N SER A 112 -0.62 8.07 -22.72
CA SER A 112 0.73 7.60 -22.36
C SER A 112 0.85 6.09 -22.56
N VAL A 113 1.90 5.65 -23.25
CA VAL A 113 2.26 4.23 -23.36
C VAL A 113 2.86 3.78 -22.03
N ILE A 114 2.23 2.78 -21.40
CA ILE A 114 2.68 2.18 -20.13
C ILE A 114 3.70 1.09 -20.39
N ALA A 115 3.43 0.21 -21.35
CA ALA A 115 4.32 -0.88 -21.74
C ALA A 115 4.11 -1.26 -23.19
N GLU A 116 5.15 -1.83 -23.79
CA GLU A 116 5.09 -2.48 -25.09
C GLU A 116 5.12 -4.00 -24.94
N LEU A 117 4.41 -4.70 -25.82
CA LEU A 117 4.34 -6.15 -25.88
C LEU A 117 4.78 -6.64 -27.23
N GLU A 118 5.56 -7.72 -27.25
CA GLU A 118 6.00 -8.44 -28.44
C GLU A 118 5.94 -9.94 -28.18
N GLY A 119 5.39 -10.70 -29.14
CA GLY A 119 5.34 -12.16 -29.01
C GLY A 119 4.23 -12.80 -29.83
N PRO A 120 3.91 -14.09 -29.55
CA PRO A 120 2.80 -14.77 -30.23
C PRO A 120 1.47 -14.04 -30.02
N ALA A 121 0.77 -13.72 -31.12
CA ALA A 121 -0.48 -12.96 -31.08
C ALA A 121 -1.54 -13.66 -30.20
N ARG A 122 -1.63 -15.00 -30.28
CA ARG A 122 -2.52 -15.79 -29.43
C ARG A 122 -2.25 -15.57 -27.94
N ALA A 123 -0.99 -15.59 -27.53
CA ALA A 123 -0.62 -15.46 -26.13
C ALA A 123 -0.91 -14.06 -25.58
N ILE A 124 -0.69 -13.01 -26.41
CA ILE A 124 -1.01 -11.63 -26.03
C ILE A 124 -2.52 -11.47 -25.86
N LEU A 125 -3.34 -11.94 -26.78
CA LEU A 125 -4.80 -11.85 -26.71
C LEU A 125 -5.35 -12.63 -25.51
N THR A 126 -4.87 -13.86 -25.30
CA THR A 126 -5.30 -14.74 -24.20
C THR A 126 -4.95 -14.15 -22.82
N GLY A 127 -3.77 -13.53 -22.69
CA GLY A 127 -3.32 -12.94 -21.41
C GLY A 127 -3.86 -11.53 -21.12
N GLU A 128 -4.37 -10.85 -22.15
CA GLU A 128 -4.74 -9.42 -22.10
C GLU A 128 -5.66 -9.09 -20.94
N ARG A 129 -6.80 -9.75 -20.84
CA ARG A 129 -7.83 -9.38 -19.85
C ARG A 129 -7.33 -9.51 -18.43
N VAL A 130 -6.65 -10.60 -18.12
CA VAL A 130 -6.08 -10.84 -16.78
C VAL A 130 -4.99 -9.82 -16.47
N ALA A 131 -4.08 -9.54 -17.41
CA ALA A 131 -3.03 -8.53 -17.26
C ALA A 131 -3.63 -7.14 -17.00
N LEU A 132 -4.61 -6.72 -17.82
CA LEU A 132 -5.29 -5.45 -17.65
C LEU A 132 -6.06 -5.36 -16.33
N ASN A 133 -6.73 -6.42 -15.89
CA ASN A 133 -7.46 -6.42 -14.62
C ASN A 133 -6.54 -6.12 -13.44
N PHE A 134 -5.31 -6.63 -13.42
CA PHE A 134 -4.33 -6.27 -12.39
C PHE A 134 -3.87 -4.82 -12.52
N ILE A 135 -3.50 -4.36 -13.71
CA ILE A 135 -3.01 -3.00 -13.93
C ILE A 135 -4.09 -1.96 -13.56
N VAL A 136 -5.32 -2.11 -14.06
CA VAL A 136 -6.38 -1.11 -13.83
C VAL A 136 -6.74 -0.99 -12.35
N HIS A 137 -6.82 -2.14 -11.64
CA HIS A 137 -7.11 -2.15 -10.22
C HIS A 137 -5.97 -1.55 -9.38
N LEU A 138 -4.74 -2.01 -9.60
CA LEU A 138 -3.58 -1.59 -8.81
C LEU A 138 -3.19 -0.14 -9.11
N SER A 139 -3.29 0.31 -10.36
CA SER A 139 -3.11 1.72 -10.71
C SER A 139 -4.19 2.60 -10.09
N GLY A 140 -5.42 2.11 -9.95
CA GLY A 140 -6.47 2.78 -9.21
C GLY A 140 -6.11 2.98 -7.74
N VAL A 141 -5.57 1.95 -7.07
CA VAL A 141 -5.08 2.02 -5.67
C VAL A 141 -3.93 3.02 -5.55
N ALA A 142 -2.95 2.96 -6.45
CA ALA A 142 -1.80 3.87 -6.47
C ALA A 142 -2.25 5.33 -6.69
N THR A 143 -3.17 5.56 -7.63
CA THR A 143 -3.73 6.88 -7.93
C THR A 143 -4.50 7.47 -6.75
N ALA A 144 -5.37 6.66 -6.10
CA ALA A 144 -6.10 7.08 -4.91
C ALA A 144 -5.15 7.43 -3.76
N THR A 145 -4.09 6.65 -3.58
CA THR A 145 -3.05 6.90 -2.57
C THR A 145 -2.33 8.22 -2.85
N GLN A 146 -1.88 8.43 -4.08
CA GLN A 146 -1.16 9.65 -4.47
C GLN A 146 -2.01 10.91 -4.22
N ARG A 147 -3.32 10.86 -4.48
CA ARG A 147 -4.22 11.99 -4.22
C ARG A 147 -4.20 12.40 -2.74
N LEU A 148 -4.24 11.43 -1.82
CA LEU A 148 -4.13 11.71 -0.38
C LEU A 148 -2.73 12.19 0.00
N VAL A 149 -1.67 11.58 -0.55
CA VAL A 149 -0.27 12.00 -0.32
C VAL A 149 -0.07 13.46 -0.76
N LYS A 150 -0.56 13.83 -1.94
CA LYS A 150 -0.51 15.22 -2.43
C LYS A 150 -1.32 16.18 -1.53
N ALA A 151 -2.46 15.74 -1.00
CA ALA A 151 -3.30 16.57 -0.14
C ALA A 151 -2.65 16.89 1.21
N VAL A 152 -1.77 16.01 1.74
CA VAL A 152 -1.08 16.24 3.01
C VAL A 152 0.33 16.82 2.83
N ALA A 153 0.74 17.15 1.61
CA ALA A 153 2.06 17.70 1.32
C ALA A 153 2.35 18.98 2.15
N GLY A 154 3.58 19.10 2.67
CA GLY A 154 3.98 20.20 3.54
C GLY A 154 3.58 20.04 5.01
N THR A 155 2.97 18.89 5.40
CA THR A 155 2.78 18.50 6.80
C THR A 155 3.73 17.36 7.17
N ASN A 156 3.78 16.97 8.45
CA ASN A 156 4.55 15.80 8.91
C ASN A 156 3.82 14.47 8.71
N ALA A 157 2.51 14.52 8.44
CA ALA A 157 1.68 13.33 8.34
C ALA A 157 2.01 12.48 7.09
N ARG A 158 2.01 11.17 7.26
CA ARG A 158 2.22 10.18 6.20
C ARG A 158 0.95 9.35 5.99
N ILE A 159 0.57 9.17 4.75
CA ILE A 159 -0.58 8.32 4.39
C ILE A 159 -0.16 6.85 4.46
N ILE A 160 -0.97 6.04 5.14
CA ILE A 160 -0.74 4.60 5.27
C ILE A 160 -2.00 3.80 4.90
N CYS A 161 -1.80 2.54 4.47
CA CYS A 161 -2.90 1.60 4.24
C CYS A 161 -3.37 0.95 5.55
N THR A 162 -4.31 0.01 5.43
CA THR A 162 -4.81 -0.82 6.54
C THR A 162 -4.78 -2.31 6.15
N ARG A 163 -5.39 -3.18 6.97
CA ARG A 163 -5.69 -4.57 6.61
C ARG A 163 -7.06 -4.74 5.91
N LYS A 164 -7.79 -3.66 5.65
CA LYS A 164 -9.06 -3.67 4.90
C LYS A 164 -8.75 -3.76 3.40
N THR A 165 -8.31 -4.93 2.95
CA THR A 165 -7.91 -5.25 1.58
C THR A 165 -8.89 -6.20 0.94
N LEU A 166 -8.95 -6.26 -0.40
CA LEU A 166 -9.67 -7.32 -1.09
C LEU A 166 -9.04 -8.68 -0.75
N PRO A 167 -9.86 -9.72 -0.53
CA PRO A 167 -9.36 -11.06 -0.23
C PRO A 167 -8.35 -11.53 -1.30
N GLY A 168 -7.21 -12.07 -0.84
CA GLY A 168 -6.13 -12.54 -1.71
C GLY A 168 -5.21 -11.44 -2.28
N LEU A 169 -5.69 -10.21 -2.47
CA LEU A 169 -4.95 -9.12 -3.16
C LEU A 169 -4.02 -8.30 -2.26
N ARG A 170 -3.92 -8.58 -0.97
CA ARG A 170 -3.21 -7.70 -0.01
C ARG A 170 -1.77 -7.40 -0.40
N VAL A 171 -1.03 -8.39 -0.87
CA VAL A 171 0.38 -8.19 -1.30
C VAL A 171 0.48 -7.14 -2.38
N LEU A 172 -0.34 -7.27 -3.43
CA LEU A 172 -0.35 -6.37 -4.57
C LEU A 172 -0.94 -4.99 -4.22
N GLN A 173 -2.03 -4.94 -3.44
CA GLN A 173 -2.63 -3.66 -3.04
C GLN A 173 -1.71 -2.84 -2.13
N LYS A 174 -1.00 -3.48 -1.20
CA LYS A 174 0.00 -2.78 -0.36
C LYS A 174 1.21 -2.32 -1.17
N TYR A 175 1.61 -3.06 -2.19
CA TYR A 175 2.60 -2.60 -3.15
C TYR A 175 2.11 -1.38 -3.92
N ALA A 176 0.88 -1.39 -4.42
CA ALA A 176 0.27 -0.26 -5.13
C ALA A 176 0.16 1.00 -4.26
N VAL A 177 -0.13 0.87 -2.96
CA VAL A 177 -0.06 1.99 -2.00
C VAL A 177 1.36 2.59 -1.98
N ARG A 178 2.41 1.77 -2.01
CA ARG A 178 3.80 2.24 -2.09
C ARG A 178 4.08 2.99 -3.40
N CYS A 179 3.59 2.46 -4.52
CA CYS A 179 3.68 3.12 -5.83
C CYS A 179 3.01 4.50 -5.84
N GLY A 180 1.93 4.67 -5.08
CA GLY A 180 1.27 5.97 -4.89
C GLY A 180 1.94 6.90 -3.88
N GLY A 181 3.10 6.54 -3.30
CA GLY A 181 3.84 7.33 -2.32
C GLY A 181 3.37 7.17 -0.87
N GLY A 182 2.44 6.25 -0.60
CA GLY A 182 2.01 5.89 0.76
C GLY A 182 2.96 4.91 1.43
N LEU A 183 2.69 4.61 2.71
CA LEU A 183 3.38 3.59 3.48
C LEU A 183 2.45 2.44 3.83
N ASN A 184 3.03 1.33 4.26
CA ASN A 184 2.26 0.19 4.71
C ASN A 184 2.14 0.17 6.24
N HIS A 185 0.92 0.02 6.73
CA HIS A 185 0.63 -0.47 8.07
C HIS A 185 0.98 -1.96 8.14
N ARG A 186 0.93 -2.59 9.32
CA ARG A 186 1.17 -4.03 9.50
C ARG A 186 0.51 -4.86 8.40
N PHE A 187 1.21 -5.90 7.99
CA PHE A 187 0.79 -6.73 6.86
C PHE A 187 -0.26 -7.77 7.27
N GLY A 188 -0.04 -8.42 8.40
CA GLY A 188 -0.87 -9.48 8.92
C GLY A 188 -1.25 -9.31 10.38
N LEU A 189 -1.37 -10.43 11.07
CA LEU A 189 -1.55 -10.51 12.52
C LEU A 189 -0.25 -10.90 13.24
N ASP A 190 0.77 -11.20 12.49
CA ASP A 190 2.05 -11.80 12.90
C ASP A 190 3.23 -10.83 12.88
N ASP A 191 3.10 -9.65 12.27
CA ASP A 191 4.21 -8.71 12.08
C ASP A 191 4.18 -7.50 13.04
N ALA A 192 3.02 -7.13 13.58
CA ALA A 192 2.88 -6.12 14.64
C ALA A 192 1.57 -6.27 15.40
N VAL A 193 1.52 -5.75 16.64
CA VAL A 193 0.32 -5.74 17.45
C VAL A 193 -0.51 -4.50 17.18
N LEU A 194 -1.84 -4.68 17.12
CA LEU A 194 -2.83 -3.62 17.25
C LEU A 194 -3.88 -4.09 18.26
N ILE A 195 -3.85 -3.47 19.44
CA ILE A 195 -4.87 -3.66 20.48
C ILE A 195 -6.09 -2.84 20.10
N LYS A 196 -7.25 -3.48 20.03
CA LYS A 196 -8.53 -2.86 19.67
C LYS A 196 -9.47 -2.82 20.86
N ASP A 197 -10.56 -2.07 20.73
CA ASP A 197 -11.65 -1.93 21.69
C ASP A 197 -12.07 -3.26 22.33
N ASN A 198 -12.33 -4.29 21.51
CA ASN A 198 -12.71 -5.62 21.98
C ASN A 198 -11.59 -6.31 22.79
N HIS A 199 -10.32 -6.08 22.45
CA HIS A 199 -9.19 -6.60 23.24
C HIS A 199 -9.12 -5.89 24.58
N ILE A 200 -9.31 -4.56 24.60
CA ILE A 200 -9.29 -3.74 25.83
C ILE A 200 -10.41 -4.19 26.78
N ALA A 201 -11.62 -4.36 26.23
CA ALA A 201 -12.77 -4.82 27.00
C ALA A 201 -12.54 -6.22 27.60
N ALA A 202 -12.04 -7.16 26.79
CA ALA A 202 -11.80 -8.54 27.24
C ALA A 202 -10.65 -8.66 28.25
N ALA A 203 -9.62 -7.79 28.15
CA ALA A 203 -8.46 -7.82 29.04
C ALA A 203 -8.65 -7.00 30.34
N GLY A 204 -9.72 -6.20 30.44
CA GLY A 204 -10.01 -5.37 31.62
C GLY A 204 -9.27 -4.03 31.64
N GLY A 205 -8.90 -3.48 30.46
CA GLY A 205 -8.33 -2.14 30.32
C GLY A 205 -7.12 -2.06 29.39
N VAL A 206 -6.73 -0.85 29.05
CA VAL A 206 -5.59 -0.57 28.15
C VAL A 206 -4.27 -1.06 28.75
N ALA A 207 -4.00 -0.67 30.00
CA ALA A 207 -2.76 -1.04 30.69
C ALA A 207 -2.65 -2.56 30.90
N ALA A 208 -3.78 -3.24 31.22
CA ALA A 208 -3.81 -4.70 31.36
C ALA A 208 -3.49 -5.39 30.03
N SER A 209 -4.03 -4.90 28.92
CA SER A 209 -3.77 -5.43 27.58
C SER A 209 -2.28 -5.32 27.19
N ILE A 210 -1.68 -4.15 27.39
CA ILE A 210 -0.26 -3.91 27.09
C ILE A 210 0.63 -4.80 27.97
N LYS A 211 0.36 -4.87 29.26
CA LYS A 211 1.12 -5.70 30.21
C LYS A 211 1.09 -7.18 29.83
N ALA A 212 -0.08 -7.70 29.45
CA ALA A 212 -0.23 -9.10 29.03
C ALA A 212 0.61 -9.43 27.78
N LEU A 213 0.72 -8.49 26.85
CA LEU A 213 1.51 -8.65 25.63
C LEU A 213 3.02 -8.56 25.88
N ARG A 214 3.48 -7.59 26.68
CA ARG A 214 4.91 -7.38 26.99
C ARG A 214 5.58 -8.63 27.58
N GLY A 215 4.84 -9.42 28.34
CA GLY A 215 5.35 -10.68 28.91
C GLY A 215 5.45 -11.84 27.93
N ARG A 216 4.96 -11.69 26.69
CA ARG A 216 4.86 -12.79 25.70
C ARG A 216 5.52 -12.50 24.37
N LEU A 217 5.73 -11.23 24.04
CA LEU A 217 6.26 -10.81 22.75
C LEU A 217 7.78 -10.59 22.78
N GLY A 218 8.43 -10.85 21.66
CA GLY A 218 9.82 -10.48 21.45
C GLY A 218 10.00 -8.95 21.38
N PRO A 219 11.22 -8.44 21.64
CA PRO A 219 11.49 -7.00 21.75
C PRO A 219 11.33 -6.24 20.42
N MET A 220 11.28 -6.95 19.31
CA MET A 220 11.17 -6.33 17.97
C MET A 220 9.71 -6.15 17.51
N VAL A 221 8.73 -6.63 18.30
CA VAL A 221 7.30 -6.49 17.95
C VAL A 221 6.76 -5.18 18.52
N LYS A 222 6.37 -4.27 17.65
CA LYS A 222 5.78 -2.98 17.99
C LYS A 222 4.35 -3.15 18.49
N ILE A 223 3.98 -2.42 19.55
CA ILE A 223 2.62 -2.42 20.10
C ILE A 223 1.95 -1.09 19.77
N GLU A 224 0.84 -1.19 19.07
CA GLU A 224 -0.09 -0.10 18.80
C GLU A 224 -1.39 -0.32 19.54
N VAL A 225 -2.01 0.76 20.03
CA VAL A 225 -3.28 0.74 20.78
C VAL A 225 -4.27 1.69 20.12
N GLU A 226 -5.45 1.20 19.80
CA GLU A 226 -6.58 1.98 19.33
C GLU A 226 -7.32 2.60 20.53
N VAL A 227 -7.54 3.91 20.52
CA VAL A 227 -8.17 4.68 21.59
C VAL A 227 -9.20 5.68 21.03
N ASP A 228 -10.33 5.81 21.75
CA ASP A 228 -11.44 6.72 21.41
C ASP A 228 -11.42 7.99 22.24
N THR A 229 -10.71 8.02 23.36
CA THR A 229 -10.72 9.11 24.33
C THR A 229 -9.33 9.54 24.77
N ILE A 230 -9.25 10.79 25.24
CA ILE A 230 -8.00 11.32 25.82
C ILE A 230 -7.57 10.53 27.08
N ALA A 231 -8.52 10.07 27.88
CA ALA A 231 -8.21 9.27 29.07
C ALA A 231 -7.52 7.94 28.70
N GLN A 232 -8.01 7.24 27.66
CA GLN A 232 -7.36 6.03 27.14
C GLN A 232 -5.98 6.34 26.53
N LEU A 233 -5.81 7.48 25.86
CA LEU A 233 -4.51 7.94 25.35
C LEU A 233 -3.50 8.08 26.51
N GLU A 234 -3.89 8.75 27.60
CA GLU A 234 -3.03 8.97 28.75
C GLU A 234 -2.67 7.63 29.44
N GLU A 235 -3.63 6.71 29.56
CA GLU A 235 -3.40 5.35 30.05
C GLU A 235 -2.44 4.56 29.16
N ALA A 236 -2.63 4.61 27.83
CA ALA A 236 -1.75 3.94 26.85
C ALA A 236 -0.31 4.47 26.93
N LEU A 237 -0.15 5.79 27.04
CA LEU A 237 1.15 6.44 27.21
C LEU A 237 1.83 6.05 28.52
N ALA A 238 1.07 6.00 29.62
CA ALA A 238 1.59 5.58 30.93
C ALA A 238 2.00 4.09 30.94
N ALA A 239 1.31 3.26 30.18
CA ALA A 239 1.63 1.84 29.99
C ALA A 239 2.76 1.58 28.98
N GLY A 240 3.29 2.62 28.33
CA GLY A 240 4.42 2.55 27.39
C GLY A 240 4.05 2.05 26.00
N ALA A 241 2.88 2.40 25.47
CA ALA A 241 2.52 2.17 24.07
C ALA A 241 3.49 2.94 23.15
N GLU A 242 3.96 2.29 22.07
CA GLU A 242 4.91 2.88 21.12
C GLU A 242 4.21 3.56 19.94
N ALA A 243 2.96 3.16 19.68
CA ALA A 243 2.08 3.78 18.72
C ALA A 243 0.65 3.82 19.27
N ILE A 244 -0.09 4.87 18.96
CA ILE A 244 -1.48 5.03 19.40
C ILE A 244 -2.30 5.47 18.20
N LEU A 245 -3.36 4.70 17.89
CA LEU A 245 -4.32 4.99 16.86
C LEU A 245 -5.49 5.75 17.49
N LEU A 246 -5.74 6.95 17.00
CA LEU A 246 -6.85 7.83 17.39
C LEU A 246 -8.05 7.51 16.49
N ASP A 247 -9.00 6.72 17.00
CA ASP A 247 -10.13 6.28 16.18
C ASP A 247 -11.26 7.30 16.18
N ASN A 248 -11.65 7.73 14.97
CA ASN A 248 -12.75 8.66 14.72
C ASN A 248 -12.72 9.99 15.51
N MET A 249 -11.55 10.42 15.99
CA MET A 249 -11.42 11.70 16.71
C MET A 249 -11.52 12.90 15.75
N PRO A 250 -12.15 14.02 16.17
CA PRO A 250 -12.12 15.26 15.41
C PRO A 250 -10.73 15.91 15.45
N PRO A 251 -10.35 16.73 14.44
CA PRO A 251 -9.03 17.36 14.36
C PRO A 251 -8.59 18.14 15.62
N GLU A 252 -9.52 18.81 16.29
CA GLU A 252 -9.22 19.56 17.52
C GLU A 252 -8.85 18.64 18.69
N MET A 253 -9.48 17.45 18.76
CA MET A 253 -9.11 16.44 19.76
C MET A 253 -7.75 15.80 19.41
N MET A 254 -7.47 15.59 18.11
CA MET A 254 -6.17 15.11 17.63
C MET A 254 -5.04 16.09 17.98
N LYS A 255 -5.24 17.42 17.82
CA LYS A 255 -4.28 18.43 18.26
C LYS A 255 -3.98 18.34 19.76
N ARG A 256 -5.02 18.14 20.58
CA ARG A 256 -4.86 17.94 22.02
C ARG A 256 -4.10 16.64 22.31
N ALA A 257 -4.42 15.54 21.60
CA ALA A 257 -3.70 14.27 21.71
C ALA A 257 -2.21 14.41 21.37
N VAL A 258 -1.88 15.15 20.29
CA VAL A 258 -0.49 15.45 19.90
C VAL A 258 0.25 16.21 21.00
N ALA A 259 -0.36 17.25 21.56
CA ALA A 259 0.23 18.04 22.65
C ALA A 259 0.48 17.18 23.91
N ILE A 260 -0.48 16.34 24.30
CA ILE A 260 -0.36 15.43 25.45
C ILE A 260 0.74 14.39 25.20
N THR A 261 0.77 13.81 24.00
CA THR A 261 1.74 12.77 23.64
C THR A 261 3.17 13.31 23.65
N ASN A 262 3.39 14.54 23.18
CA ASN A 262 4.69 15.22 23.19
C ASN A 262 5.85 14.32 22.74
N GLY A 263 5.66 13.59 21.62
CA GLY A 263 6.67 12.71 21.01
C GLY A 263 6.96 11.41 21.74
N ARG A 264 6.22 11.04 22.80
CA ARG A 264 6.42 9.78 23.55
C ARG A 264 5.97 8.54 22.79
N ALA A 265 5.03 8.67 21.86
CA ALA A 265 4.55 7.64 20.97
C ALA A 265 4.28 8.24 19.59
N SER A 266 4.24 7.41 18.54
CA SER A 266 3.70 7.84 17.25
C SER A 266 2.18 7.85 17.28
N LEU A 267 1.56 8.85 16.64
CA LEU A 267 0.11 8.99 16.56
C LEU A 267 -0.40 8.70 15.15
N GLU A 268 -1.37 7.82 15.05
CA GLU A 268 -2.09 7.52 13.83
C GLU A 268 -3.54 8.03 13.94
N ALA A 269 -4.01 8.77 12.92
CA ALA A 269 -5.43 9.10 12.78
C ALA A 269 -6.12 8.08 11.88
N SER A 270 -7.25 7.55 12.32
CA SER A 270 -8.07 6.58 11.59
C SER A 270 -9.56 6.93 11.68
N GLY A 271 -10.35 6.40 10.72
CA GLY A 271 -11.80 6.60 10.69
C GLY A 271 -12.25 7.76 9.81
N GLY A 272 -13.11 7.48 8.83
CA GLY A 272 -13.75 8.49 7.98
C GLY A 272 -12.82 9.40 7.19
N ILE A 273 -11.66 8.90 6.76
CA ILE A 273 -10.66 9.66 6.00
C ILE A 273 -11.14 9.84 4.56
N THR A 274 -11.37 11.09 4.18
CA THR A 274 -11.74 11.51 2.82
C THR A 274 -10.79 12.59 2.32
N GLN A 275 -10.78 12.85 1.02
CA GLN A 275 -9.86 13.81 0.41
C GLN A 275 -10.07 15.25 0.91
N ASP A 276 -11.30 15.63 1.20
CA ASP A 276 -11.67 16.95 1.74
C ASP A 276 -11.29 17.13 3.22
N ARG A 277 -11.21 16.04 3.99
CA ARG A 277 -10.92 16.07 5.43
C ARG A 277 -9.46 15.84 5.76
N VAL A 278 -8.72 15.12 4.90
CA VAL A 278 -7.35 14.64 5.19
C VAL A 278 -6.38 15.78 5.52
N ARG A 279 -6.54 16.95 4.89
CA ARG A 279 -5.69 18.11 5.13
C ARG A 279 -5.81 18.64 6.56
N ALA A 280 -7.03 18.84 7.05
CA ALA A 280 -7.28 19.30 8.41
C ALA A 280 -6.77 18.28 9.46
N ILE A 281 -6.89 16.98 9.17
CA ILE A 281 -6.34 15.91 10.00
C ILE A 281 -4.81 15.99 10.04
N ALA A 282 -4.15 16.16 8.89
CA ALA A 282 -2.69 16.27 8.82
C ALA A 282 -2.17 17.49 9.58
N GLU A 283 -2.89 18.62 9.53
CA GLU A 283 -2.56 19.86 10.26
C GLU A 283 -2.76 19.75 11.78
N SER A 284 -3.42 18.70 12.28
CA SER A 284 -3.47 18.41 13.71
C SER A 284 -2.11 18.01 14.30
N GLY A 285 -1.17 17.58 13.45
CA GLY A 285 0.18 17.20 13.86
C GLY A 285 0.37 15.70 14.11
N VAL A 286 -0.58 14.84 13.72
CA VAL A 286 -0.42 13.38 13.78
C VAL A 286 0.69 12.91 12.83
N ASP A 287 1.32 11.78 13.13
CA ASP A 287 2.41 11.21 12.34
C ASP A 287 1.90 10.43 11.13
N PHE A 288 0.78 9.72 11.30
CA PHE A 288 0.21 8.84 10.29
C PHE A 288 -1.30 9.07 10.13
N ILE A 289 -1.78 8.86 8.91
CA ILE A 289 -3.21 8.87 8.58
C ILE A 289 -3.51 7.59 7.80
N SER A 290 -4.30 6.69 8.38
CA SER A 290 -4.65 5.43 7.74
C SER A 290 -6.01 5.49 7.05
N SER A 291 -6.06 4.95 5.84
CA SER A 291 -7.31 4.84 5.09
C SER A 291 -7.49 3.46 4.48
N GLY A 292 -8.56 2.77 4.87
CA GLY A 292 -8.96 1.51 4.26
C GLY A 292 -9.52 1.69 2.85
N ALA A 293 -10.11 2.85 2.56
CA ALA A 293 -10.68 3.16 1.25
C ALA A 293 -9.67 3.08 0.11
N LEU A 294 -8.38 3.29 0.40
CA LEU A 294 -7.28 3.14 -0.57
C LEU A 294 -7.26 1.76 -1.22
N THR A 295 -7.64 0.73 -0.48
CA THR A 295 -7.50 -0.66 -0.91
C THR A 295 -8.83 -1.35 -1.17
N HIS A 296 -9.90 -1.03 -0.46
CA HIS A 296 -11.20 -1.68 -0.68
C HIS A 296 -12.18 -0.89 -1.54
N SER A 297 -11.94 0.40 -1.81
CA SER A 297 -12.88 1.28 -2.53
C SER A 297 -12.20 2.15 -3.59
N ALA A 298 -10.94 1.86 -3.97
CA ALA A 298 -10.29 2.57 -5.05
C ALA A 298 -11.02 2.29 -6.38
N ARG A 299 -11.32 3.37 -7.13
CA ARG A 299 -11.82 3.25 -8.50
C ARG A 299 -10.71 2.70 -9.39
N ALA A 300 -11.02 1.74 -10.24
CA ALA A 300 -10.11 1.25 -11.26
C ALA A 300 -9.71 2.37 -12.23
N MET A 301 -8.44 2.41 -12.61
CA MET A 301 -7.91 3.33 -13.60
C MET A 301 -8.20 2.79 -15.00
N ASP A 302 -8.60 3.65 -15.94
CA ASP A 302 -8.88 3.23 -17.32
C ASP A 302 -7.57 3.03 -18.10
N VAL A 303 -7.32 1.78 -18.50
CA VAL A 303 -6.14 1.33 -19.27
C VAL A 303 -6.59 0.32 -20.31
N GLY A 304 -6.04 0.40 -21.52
CA GLY A 304 -6.35 -0.53 -22.60
C GLY A 304 -5.10 -1.08 -23.29
N LEU A 305 -5.28 -2.14 -24.07
CA LEU A 305 -4.27 -2.72 -24.95
C LEU A 305 -4.68 -2.49 -26.39
N ASP A 306 -3.75 -2.02 -27.20
CA ASP A 306 -3.93 -1.79 -28.63
C ASP A 306 -2.84 -2.52 -29.43
N PHE A 307 -3.22 -3.23 -30.48
CA PHE A 307 -2.30 -3.79 -31.47
C PHE A 307 -1.80 -2.69 -32.38
N ILE A 308 -0.51 -2.72 -32.75
CA ILE A 308 0.16 -1.71 -33.58
C ILE A 308 0.88 -2.35 -34.76
#